data_15778ae97372413401d9199a911426f8
#
_entry.id   15778ae97372413401d9199a911426f8
#
_cell.length_a   1.000
_cell.length_b   1.000
_cell.length_c   1.000
_cell.angle_alpha   90.00
_cell.angle_beta   90.00
_cell.angle_gamma   90.00
#
_symmetry.space_group_name_H-M   'P 1'
#
loop_
_entity.id
_entity.type
_entity.pdbx_description
1 polymer ?
#
loop_
_entity_poly.entity_id
_entity_poly.type
_entity_poly.pdbx_seq_one_letter_code
_entity_poly.pdbx_strand_id
1 'polypeptide(L)'
;MTIKKFATTVAAAAMLATPALAEVDFSGQTIEWVIPFSETGGSAKWANFFAPLLAQELPGNPTVVVKFMPGAGSTKGANWFQEQTYDNGTLLFGTSGSTQFPYLLGDPRVRYEYSDWVPVMASGTGGVAYLNAEDGKKFDGSANNLKDIDFIYGSQGATRLDLVPLLAWEMLGMNVEPVFGIKGRGDGRLMFERGEATIDYQTSSGYLGASADLVAQGKAVPMMTWGALDNDGNIVRDPTFPDIP
;
A
#
# COMPACT_ATOMS: atom_id res chain seq x y z
N MET A 1 8.53 51.61 72.80
CA MET A 1 9.52 51.24 71.79
C MET A 1 8.89 50.11 70.94
N THR A 2 8.28 50.45 69.80
CA THR A 2 7.42 49.58 69.07
C THR A 2 8.10 49.28 67.74
N ILE A 3 8.53 48.05 67.54
CA ILE A 3 9.20 47.59 66.32
C ILE A 3 8.12 47.22 65.29
N LYS A 4 8.01 48.00 64.24
CA LYS A 4 7.14 47.66 63.07
C LYS A 4 7.85 46.58 62.27
N LYS A 5 7.23 45.41 62.19
CA LYS A 5 7.67 44.34 61.23
C LYS A 5 7.17 44.71 59.85
N PHE A 6 8.08 44.95 58.92
CA PHE A 6 7.79 44.98 57.52
C PHE A 6 7.72 43.54 57.00
N ALA A 7 6.51 43.10 56.61
CA ALA A 7 6.30 41.85 55.91
C ALA A 7 6.46 42.13 54.42
N THR A 8 7.57 41.74 53.86
CA THR A 8 7.80 41.77 52.41
C THR A 8 7.14 40.53 51.77
N THR A 9 5.99 40.73 51.16
CA THR A 9 5.31 39.68 50.39
C THR A 9 6.02 39.55 49.06
N VAL A 10 6.86 38.54 48.92
CA VAL A 10 7.41 38.13 47.64
C VAL A 10 6.31 37.32 46.92
N ALA A 11 5.63 37.95 45.98
CA ALA A 11 4.76 37.24 45.04
C ALA A 11 5.61 36.47 44.05
N ALA A 12 5.78 35.18 44.28
CA ALA A 12 6.36 34.26 43.30
C ALA A 12 5.34 34.09 42.18
N ALA A 13 5.53 34.85 41.10
CA ALA A 13 4.90 34.57 39.81
C ALA A 13 5.48 33.25 39.27
N ALA A 14 4.85 32.14 39.60
CA ALA A 14 5.08 30.88 38.90
C ALA A 14 4.60 31.09 37.46
N MET A 15 5.51 31.45 36.58
CA MET A 15 5.29 31.32 35.14
C MET A 15 5.07 29.85 34.87
N LEU A 16 3.81 29.47 34.61
CA LEU A 16 3.49 28.22 33.97
C LEU A 16 4.08 28.28 32.57
N ALA A 17 5.33 27.89 32.45
CA ALA A 17 5.91 27.58 31.18
C ALA A 17 5.17 26.34 30.66
N THR A 18 4.11 26.53 29.90
CA THR A 18 3.61 25.50 29.01
C THR A 18 4.77 25.11 28.12
N PRO A 19 5.14 23.81 28.04
CA PRO A 19 6.11 23.41 27.05
C PRO A 19 5.56 23.90 25.69
N ALA A 20 6.21 24.88 25.10
CA ALA A 20 6.01 25.20 23.70
C ALA A 20 6.45 23.93 22.96
N LEU A 21 5.51 23.12 22.54
CA LEU A 21 5.79 22.11 21.53
C LEU A 21 6.38 22.93 20.38
N ALA A 22 7.65 22.70 20.07
CA ALA A 22 8.27 23.33 18.91
C ALA A 22 7.36 23.04 17.72
N GLU A 23 6.84 24.10 17.12
CA GLU A 23 5.99 23.97 15.94
C GLU A 23 6.86 23.28 14.87
N VAL A 24 6.39 22.11 14.40
CA VAL A 24 7.13 21.36 13.38
C VAL A 24 7.12 22.20 12.12
N ASP A 25 8.29 22.52 11.60
CA ASP A 25 8.47 23.29 10.35
C ASP A 25 9.43 22.57 9.41
N PHE A 26 8.95 22.25 8.22
CA PHE A 26 9.71 21.59 7.17
C PHE A 26 10.19 22.59 6.08
N SER A 27 10.18 23.89 6.34
CA SER A 27 10.62 24.91 5.39
C SER A 27 12.01 24.61 4.81
N GLY A 28 12.10 24.56 3.49
CA GLY A 28 13.35 24.29 2.77
C GLY A 28 13.83 22.83 2.85
N GLN A 29 13.08 21.95 3.47
CA GLN A 29 13.43 20.53 3.58
C GLN A 29 12.86 19.71 2.41
N THR A 30 13.48 18.56 2.19
CA THR A 30 12.97 17.53 1.28
C THR A 30 12.60 16.30 2.08
N ILE A 31 11.36 15.85 1.94
CA ILE A 31 10.88 14.60 2.49
C ILE A 31 11.02 13.53 1.40
N GLU A 32 11.78 12.49 1.68
CA GLU A 32 11.90 11.35 0.79
C GLU A 32 10.84 10.31 1.14
N TRP A 33 10.04 9.92 0.15
CA TRP A 33 9.05 8.87 0.30
C TRP A 33 9.45 7.65 -0.51
N VAL A 34 9.97 6.63 0.16
CA VAL A 34 10.48 5.42 -0.47
C VAL A 34 9.35 4.39 -0.63
N ILE A 35 9.14 3.95 -1.88
CA ILE A 35 8.19 2.92 -2.26
C ILE A 35 8.98 1.66 -2.68
N PRO A 36 8.81 0.52 -1.98
CA PRO A 36 9.61 -0.69 -2.24
C PRO A 36 9.11 -1.53 -3.42
N PHE A 37 8.48 -0.90 -4.40
CA PHE A 37 7.89 -1.52 -5.58
C PHE A 37 8.29 -0.78 -6.85
N SER A 38 7.96 -1.36 -8.03
CA SER A 38 8.14 -0.69 -9.32
C SER A 38 7.23 0.55 -9.44
N GLU A 39 7.67 1.49 -10.25
CA GLU A 39 6.97 2.77 -10.50
C GLU A 39 5.65 2.62 -11.28
N THR A 40 5.36 1.45 -11.82
CA THR A 40 4.17 1.17 -12.65
C THR A 40 2.97 0.65 -11.87
N GLY A 41 3.13 0.35 -10.57
CA GLY A 41 2.11 -0.29 -9.73
C GLY A 41 1.21 0.68 -8.97
N GLY A 42 0.22 0.11 -8.28
CA GLY A 42 -0.75 0.86 -7.48
C GLY A 42 -0.12 1.68 -6.36
N SER A 43 0.92 1.16 -5.67
CA SER A 43 1.63 1.89 -4.62
C SER A 43 2.32 3.15 -5.16
N ALA A 44 2.87 3.09 -6.38
CA ALA A 44 3.45 4.26 -7.03
C ALA A 44 2.38 5.30 -7.37
N LYS A 45 1.24 4.87 -7.92
CA LYS A 45 0.10 5.76 -8.23
C LYS A 45 -0.43 6.44 -6.96
N TRP A 46 -0.58 5.67 -5.90
CA TRP A 46 -1.03 6.17 -4.60
C TRP A 46 -0.05 7.21 -4.03
N ALA A 47 1.24 6.91 -3.99
CA ALA A 47 2.25 7.84 -3.48
C ALA A 47 2.35 9.12 -4.33
N ASN A 48 2.35 9.00 -5.65
CA ASN A 48 2.39 10.16 -6.55
C ASN A 48 1.14 11.04 -6.47
N PHE A 49 -0.01 10.47 -6.08
CA PHE A 49 -1.22 11.24 -5.82
C PHE A 49 -1.11 12.03 -4.50
N PHE A 50 -0.62 11.40 -3.43
CA PHE A 50 -0.56 12.05 -2.12
C PHE A 50 0.67 12.93 -1.89
N ALA A 51 1.78 12.70 -2.58
CA ALA A 51 3.01 13.47 -2.38
C ALA A 51 2.83 15.00 -2.57
N PRO A 52 2.17 15.49 -3.63
CA PRO A 52 1.91 16.92 -3.77
C PRO A 52 0.94 17.46 -2.72
N LEU A 53 -0.01 16.66 -2.24
CA LEU A 53 -0.92 17.06 -1.18
C LEU A 53 -0.18 17.19 0.16
N LEU A 54 0.68 16.24 0.49
CA LEU A 54 1.55 16.34 1.67
C LEU A 54 2.46 17.57 1.61
N ALA A 55 3.03 17.86 0.43
CA ALA A 55 3.86 19.06 0.25
C ALA A 55 3.08 20.36 0.51
N GLN A 56 1.78 20.38 0.21
CA GLN A 56 0.92 21.56 0.42
C GLN A 56 0.42 21.71 1.85
N GLU A 57 0.12 20.58 2.52
CA GLU A 57 -0.52 20.57 3.82
C GLU A 57 0.47 20.54 5.01
N LEU A 58 1.71 20.11 4.76
CA LEU A 58 2.72 20.09 5.83
C LEU A 58 3.27 21.49 6.11
N PRO A 59 3.49 21.85 7.40
CA PRO A 59 4.07 23.14 7.77
C PRO A 59 5.41 23.40 7.04
N GLY A 60 5.57 24.57 6.48
CA GLY A 60 6.77 24.94 5.73
C GLY A 60 6.77 24.51 4.27
N ASN A 61 5.72 23.85 3.78
CA ASN A 61 5.57 23.43 2.38
C ASN A 61 6.82 22.72 1.83
N PRO A 62 7.25 21.60 2.41
CA PRO A 62 8.46 20.91 1.97
C PRO A 62 8.31 20.34 0.56
N THR A 63 9.44 20.00 -0.05
CA THR A 63 9.43 19.17 -1.26
C THR A 63 9.23 17.71 -0.86
N VAL A 64 8.22 17.03 -1.40
CA VAL A 64 8.02 15.59 -1.20
C VAL A 64 8.43 14.84 -2.47
N VAL A 65 9.46 13.99 -2.36
CA VAL A 65 10.04 13.25 -3.49
C VAL A 65 9.76 11.76 -3.32
N VAL A 66 9.04 11.16 -4.26
CA VAL A 66 8.81 9.71 -4.29
C VAL A 66 10.00 9.02 -4.93
N LYS A 67 10.57 8.04 -4.22
CA LYS A 67 11.68 7.19 -4.69
C LYS A 67 11.24 5.74 -4.75
N PHE A 68 11.72 4.99 -5.74
CA PHE A 68 11.38 3.57 -5.90
C PHE A 68 12.58 2.69 -5.58
N MET A 69 12.36 1.69 -4.70
CA MET A 69 13.39 0.74 -4.28
C MET A 69 12.87 -0.71 -4.38
N PRO A 70 12.53 -1.19 -5.57
CA PRO A 70 12.01 -2.54 -5.74
C PRO A 70 13.06 -3.62 -5.44
N GLY A 71 12.60 -4.81 -5.11
CA GLY A 71 13.43 -5.99 -4.96
C GLY A 71 12.97 -6.91 -3.83
N ALA A 72 13.18 -8.21 -4.04
CA ALA A 72 12.78 -9.29 -3.13
C ALA A 72 11.33 -9.16 -2.64
N GLY A 73 10.41 -8.77 -3.54
CA GLY A 73 9.00 -8.56 -3.21
C GLY A 73 8.76 -7.51 -2.11
N SER A 74 9.51 -6.41 -2.09
CA SER A 74 9.58 -5.32 -1.12
C SER A 74 10.54 -5.50 0.07
N THR A 75 10.95 -6.71 0.41
CA THR A 75 11.81 -6.97 1.58
C THR A 75 13.14 -6.18 1.53
N LYS A 76 13.70 -5.95 0.32
CA LYS A 76 14.91 -5.14 0.16
C LYS A 76 14.72 -3.71 0.68
N GLY A 77 13.67 -3.03 0.23
CA GLY A 77 13.39 -1.65 0.64
C GLY A 77 13.00 -1.55 2.12
N ALA A 78 12.23 -2.52 2.63
CA ALA A 78 11.83 -2.57 4.02
C ALA A 78 13.01 -2.79 4.97
N ASN A 79 13.91 -3.72 4.65
CA ASN A 79 15.15 -3.91 5.42
C ASN A 79 16.02 -2.66 5.39
N TRP A 80 16.15 -2.01 4.22
CA TRP A 80 16.89 -0.76 4.10
C TRP A 80 16.26 0.33 4.98
N PHE A 81 14.93 0.47 4.98
CA PHE A 81 14.26 1.49 5.80
C PHE A 81 14.48 1.25 7.30
N GLN A 82 14.45 0.00 7.76
CA GLN A 82 14.72 -0.37 9.15
C GLN A 82 16.13 0.04 9.61
N GLU A 83 17.11 0.06 8.70
CA GLU A 83 18.49 0.41 8.98
C GLU A 83 18.71 1.94 8.99
N GLN A 84 17.71 2.75 8.64
CA GLN A 84 17.82 4.21 8.63
C GLN A 84 17.60 4.81 10.01
N THR A 85 18.38 5.83 10.32
CA THR A 85 18.24 6.65 11.54
C THR A 85 17.84 8.07 11.16
N TYR A 86 16.54 8.26 10.92
CA TYR A 86 15.95 9.58 10.69
C TYR A 86 15.04 9.91 11.86
N ASP A 87 15.32 11.00 12.56
CA ASP A 87 14.57 11.48 13.72
C ASP A 87 13.82 12.80 13.45
N ASN A 88 13.93 13.31 12.24
CA ASN A 88 13.42 14.63 11.84
C ASN A 88 12.15 14.57 10.95
N GLY A 89 11.59 13.39 10.72
CA GLY A 89 10.38 13.22 9.92
C GLY A 89 10.56 13.39 8.39
N THR A 90 11.81 13.44 7.90
CA THR A 90 12.07 13.64 6.46
C THR A 90 12.18 12.36 5.65
N LEU A 91 11.96 11.20 6.26
CA LEU A 91 11.90 9.91 5.57
C LEU A 91 10.57 9.22 5.80
N LEU A 92 9.85 8.94 4.72
CA LEU A 92 8.64 8.13 4.71
C LEU A 92 8.89 6.81 3.96
N PHE A 93 8.20 5.77 4.38
CA PHE A 93 8.23 4.48 3.72
C PHE A 93 6.83 4.00 3.41
N GLY A 94 6.60 3.62 2.16
CA GLY A 94 5.33 3.05 1.73
C GLY A 94 5.34 1.54 1.82
N THR A 95 4.38 0.97 2.52
CA THR A 95 4.24 -0.49 2.68
C THR A 95 2.93 -1.00 2.08
N SER A 96 2.82 -2.29 1.92
CA SER A 96 1.61 -2.99 1.49
C SER A 96 1.60 -4.43 2.01
N GLY A 97 0.60 -5.23 1.66
CA GLY A 97 0.57 -6.66 2.00
C GLY A 97 1.83 -7.42 1.57
N SER A 98 2.50 -7.03 0.47
CA SER A 98 3.77 -7.63 0.06
C SER A 98 4.93 -7.36 1.03
N THR A 99 4.84 -6.32 1.85
CA THR A 99 5.78 -6.05 2.94
C THR A 99 5.33 -6.73 4.24
N GLN A 100 4.01 -6.75 4.48
CA GLN A 100 3.42 -7.24 5.73
C GLN A 100 3.44 -8.78 5.83
N PHE A 101 3.04 -9.49 4.77
CA PHE A 101 2.93 -10.95 4.83
C PHE A 101 4.25 -11.66 5.10
N PRO A 102 5.40 -11.31 4.49
CA PRO A 102 6.67 -11.94 4.86
C PRO A 102 7.01 -11.79 6.34
N TYR A 103 6.73 -10.63 6.91
CA TYR A 103 6.91 -10.39 8.35
C TYR A 103 6.00 -11.31 9.17
N LEU A 104 4.69 -11.34 8.90
CA LEU A 104 3.73 -12.17 9.62
C LEU A 104 3.97 -13.68 9.47
N LEU A 105 4.52 -14.10 8.32
CA LEU A 105 4.82 -15.50 8.02
C LEU A 105 6.22 -15.95 8.50
N GLY A 106 7.00 -15.05 9.10
CA GLY A 106 8.34 -15.38 9.60
C GLY A 106 9.35 -15.67 8.49
N ASP A 107 9.27 -14.98 7.34
CA ASP A 107 10.24 -15.12 6.25
C ASP A 107 11.65 -14.76 6.76
N PRO A 108 12.65 -15.65 6.67
CA PRO A 108 13.98 -15.43 7.25
C PRO A 108 14.76 -14.28 6.60
N ARG A 109 14.29 -13.75 5.47
CA ARG A 109 14.88 -12.57 4.81
C ARG A 109 14.44 -11.24 5.42
N VAL A 110 13.40 -11.26 6.28
CA VAL A 110 12.88 -10.08 6.97
C VAL A 110 13.83 -9.69 8.10
N ARG A 111 14.27 -8.43 8.09
CA ARG A 111 15.10 -7.78 9.11
C ARG A 111 14.50 -6.48 9.60
N TYR A 112 13.21 -6.29 9.39
CA TYR A 112 12.44 -5.13 9.86
C TYR A 112 11.39 -5.57 10.86
N GLU A 113 11.02 -4.63 11.75
CA GLU A 113 10.03 -4.82 12.79
C GLU A 113 8.96 -3.73 12.69
N TYR A 114 7.73 -4.12 12.40
CA TYR A 114 6.62 -3.17 12.21
C TYR A 114 6.30 -2.36 13.47
N SER A 115 6.56 -2.90 14.66
CA SER A 115 6.36 -2.20 15.93
C SER A 115 7.29 -1.01 16.12
N ASP A 116 8.43 -0.97 15.39
CA ASP A 116 9.37 0.15 15.43
C ASP A 116 8.93 1.32 14.53
N TRP A 117 7.95 1.10 13.67
CA TRP A 117 7.51 2.08 12.68
C TRP A 117 6.29 2.85 13.15
N VAL A 118 6.27 4.16 12.91
CA VAL A 118 5.13 5.02 13.21
C VAL A 118 4.25 5.15 11.96
N PRO A 119 3.02 4.62 11.98
CA PRO A 119 2.10 4.80 10.86
C PRO A 119 1.60 6.26 10.83
N VAL A 120 1.87 6.96 9.74
CA VAL A 120 1.44 8.36 9.54
C VAL A 120 0.21 8.45 8.64
N MET A 121 0.00 7.50 7.75
CA MET A 121 -1.16 7.44 6.86
C MET A 121 -1.42 6.00 6.44
N ALA A 122 -2.67 5.59 6.44
CA ALA A 122 -3.10 4.29 5.95
C ALA A 122 -4.43 4.40 5.21
N SER A 123 -4.61 3.59 4.19
CA SER A 123 -5.89 3.42 3.50
C SER A 123 -6.21 1.94 3.35
N GLY A 124 -7.49 1.61 3.51
CA GLY A 124 -7.99 0.30 3.10
C GLY A 124 -7.72 0.09 1.61
N THR A 125 -7.31 -1.11 1.24
CA THR A 125 -7.06 -1.45 -0.14
C THR A 125 -7.78 -2.74 -0.47
N GLY A 126 -8.76 -2.66 -1.36
CA GLY A 126 -9.34 -3.78 -2.07
C GLY A 126 -8.50 -4.16 -3.28
N GLY A 127 -9.12 -4.85 -4.20
CA GLY A 127 -8.51 -5.17 -5.48
C GLY A 127 -9.44 -5.95 -6.38
N VAL A 128 -9.07 -6.01 -7.64
CA VAL A 128 -9.83 -6.67 -8.70
C VAL A 128 -8.98 -7.71 -9.39
N ALA A 129 -9.48 -8.94 -9.45
CA ALA A 129 -8.97 -9.96 -10.36
C ALA A 129 -9.71 -9.87 -11.69
N TYR A 130 -9.00 -10.05 -12.80
CA TYR A 130 -9.57 -9.98 -14.14
C TYR A 130 -8.89 -10.96 -15.09
N LEU A 131 -9.64 -11.40 -16.06
CA LEU A 131 -9.28 -12.36 -17.08
C LEU A 131 -8.99 -11.65 -18.40
N ASN A 132 -8.21 -12.29 -19.30
CA ASN A 132 -8.14 -11.84 -20.68
C ASN A 132 -9.52 -11.94 -21.37
N ALA A 133 -9.69 -11.23 -22.48
CA ALA A 133 -10.99 -11.16 -23.15
C ALA A 133 -11.48 -12.51 -23.70
N GLU A 134 -10.57 -13.42 -24.06
CA GLU A 134 -10.93 -14.72 -24.61
C GLU A 134 -11.51 -15.63 -23.54
N ASP A 135 -10.81 -15.81 -22.42
CA ASP A 135 -11.27 -16.63 -21.31
C ASP A 135 -12.42 -15.97 -20.57
N GLY A 136 -12.43 -14.64 -20.51
CA GLY A 136 -13.52 -13.87 -19.96
C GLY A 136 -14.89 -14.09 -20.62
N LYS A 137 -14.93 -14.52 -21.90
CA LYS A 137 -16.17 -14.93 -22.58
C LYS A 137 -16.82 -16.18 -21.96
N LYS A 138 -16.02 -17.00 -21.28
CA LYS A 138 -16.50 -18.22 -20.61
C LYS A 138 -16.97 -17.94 -19.17
N PHE A 139 -16.66 -16.77 -18.63
CA PHE A 139 -17.04 -16.36 -17.29
C PHE A 139 -18.49 -15.87 -17.27
N ASP A 140 -19.33 -16.57 -16.53
CA ASP A 140 -20.77 -16.26 -16.37
C ASP A 140 -21.13 -15.73 -14.98
N GLY A 141 -20.12 -15.29 -14.20
CA GLY A 141 -20.24 -14.90 -12.80
C GLY A 141 -19.89 -16.01 -11.82
N SER A 142 -19.55 -17.21 -12.31
CA SER A 142 -19.10 -18.36 -11.51
C SER A 142 -17.73 -18.85 -11.96
N ALA A 143 -16.86 -19.16 -11.00
CA ALA A 143 -15.57 -19.78 -11.29
C ALA A 143 -15.69 -21.22 -11.83
N ASN A 144 -16.87 -21.86 -11.77
CA ASN A 144 -17.05 -23.23 -12.22
C ASN A 144 -16.71 -23.43 -13.71
N ASN A 145 -16.97 -22.42 -14.53
CA ASN A 145 -16.69 -22.48 -15.97
C ASN A 145 -15.23 -22.21 -16.32
N LEU A 146 -14.40 -21.91 -15.32
CA LEU A 146 -13.00 -21.58 -15.47
C LEU A 146 -12.04 -22.69 -15.02
N LYS A 147 -12.56 -23.77 -14.43
CA LYS A 147 -11.75 -24.84 -13.80
C LYS A 147 -10.92 -25.64 -14.79
N ASP A 148 -11.38 -25.75 -16.04
CA ASP A 148 -10.70 -26.49 -17.12
C ASP A 148 -9.77 -25.59 -17.95
N ILE A 149 -9.51 -24.37 -17.49
CA ILE A 149 -8.63 -23.42 -18.17
C ILE A 149 -7.33 -23.28 -17.39
N ASP A 150 -6.20 -23.40 -18.08
CA ASP A 150 -4.89 -23.14 -17.51
C ASP A 150 -4.58 -21.64 -17.61
N PHE A 151 -4.48 -20.98 -16.47
CA PHE A 151 -4.15 -19.57 -16.37
C PHE A 151 -2.68 -19.37 -16.03
N ILE A 152 -2.10 -18.29 -16.53
CA ILE A 152 -0.76 -17.82 -16.16
C ILE A 152 -0.90 -16.49 -15.41
N TYR A 153 -0.24 -16.38 -14.27
CA TYR A 153 -0.27 -15.22 -13.40
C TYR A 153 1.13 -14.72 -13.06
N GLY A 154 1.43 -13.45 -13.34
CA GLY A 154 2.67 -12.82 -12.90
C GLY A 154 2.64 -12.51 -11.39
N SER A 155 3.56 -13.08 -10.60
CA SER A 155 3.58 -13.00 -9.14
C SER A 155 4.89 -12.44 -8.57
N GLN A 156 4.80 -11.65 -7.52
CA GLN A 156 5.94 -11.18 -6.73
C GLN A 156 6.52 -12.29 -5.84
N GLY A 157 5.72 -13.32 -5.53
CA GLY A 157 6.07 -14.43 -4.65
C GLY A 157 4.91 -14.92 -3.81
N ALA A 158 4.89 -16.20 -3.48
CA ALA A 158 3.80 -16.85 -2.76
C ALA A 158 3.57 -16.32 -1.32
N THR A 159 4.57 -15.66 -0.72
CA THR A 159 4.44 -15.05 0.62
C THR A 159 4.26 -13.53 0.56
N ARG A 160 3.84 -12.99 -0.58
CA ARG A 160 3.61 -11.55 -0.81
C ARG A 160 2.10 -11.26 -0.85
N LEU A 161 1.73 -10.05 -1.26
CA LEU A 161 0.32 -9.71 -1.48
C LEU A 161 -0.38 -10.73 -2.39
N ASP A 162 0.35 -11.30 -3.32
CA ASP A 162 -0.11 -12.32 -4.26
C ASP A 162 -0.60 -13.62 -3.60
N LEU A 163 -0.28 -13.85 -2.32
CA LEU A 163 -0.84 -14.96 -1.54
C LEU A 163 -2.38 -14.92 -1.55
N VAL A 164 -2.97 -13.72 -1.48
CA VAL A 164 -4.43 -13.55 -1.44
C VAL A 164 -5.10 -14.09 -2.71
N PRO A 165 -4.77 -13.60 -3.92
CA PRO A 165 -5.37 -14.13 -5.14
C PRO A 165 -5.01 -15.62 -5.37
N LEU A 166 -3.79 -16.04 -5.08
CA LEU A 166 -3.39 -17.45 -5.26
C LEU A 166 -4.22 -18.40 -4.41
N LEU A 167 -4.43 -18.08 -3.14
CA LEU A 167 -5.30 -18.88 -2.26
C LEU A 167 -6.76 -18.82 -2.71
N ALA A 168 -7.26 -17.69 -3.14
CA ALA A 168 -8.64 -17.57 -3.61
C ALA A 168 -8.88 -18.44 -4.85
N TRP A 169 -7.97 -18.43 -5.82
CA TRP A 169 -8.09 -19.25 -7.03
C TRP A 169 -7.97 -20.75 -6.71
N GLU A 170 -7.07 -21.13 -5.82
CA GLU A 170 -6.99 -22.51 -5.31
C GLU A 170 -8.29 -22.96 -4.66
N MET A 171 -8.88 -22.12 -3.78
CA MET A 171 -10.17 -22.41 -3.13
C MET A 171 -11.34 -22.48 -4.13
N LEU A 172 -11.28 -21.74 -5.21
CA LEU A 172 -12.26 -21.78 -6.31
C LEU A 172 -12.03 -22.97 -7.25
N GLY A 173 -10.95 -23.73 -7.07
CA GLY A 173 -10.57 -24.87 -7.91
C GLY A 173 -10.12 -24.46 -9.32
N MET A 174 -9.57 -23.25 -9.48
CA MET A 174 -9.01 -22.77 -10.73
C MET A 174 -7.56 -23.20 -10.88
N ASN A 175 -7.17 -23.54 -12.10
CA ASN A 175 -5.79 -23.92 -12.42
C ASN A 175 -4.98 -22.67 -12.82
N VAL A 176 -4.21 -22.12 -11.87
CA VAL A 176 -3.42 -20.90 -12.07
C VAL A 176 -1.94 -21.17 -11.80
N GLU A 177 -1.11 -21.06 -12.82
CA GLU A 177 0.35 -21.19 -12.73
C GLU A 177 0.97 -19.82 -12.43
N PRO A 178 1.62 -19.62 -11.26
CA PRO A 178 2.30 -18.39 -10.94
C PRO A 178 3.71 -18.33 -11.53
N VAL A 179 4.01 -17.29 -12.28
CA VAL A 179 5.37 -16.93 -12.72
C VAL A 179 5.95 -15.94 -11.72
N PHE A 180 6.83 -16.41 -10.85
CA PHE A 180 7.41 -15.63 -9.76
C PHE A 180 8.52 -14.68 -10.21
N GLY A 181 8.71 -13.59 -9.47
CA GLY A 181 9.86 -12.71 -9.57
C GLY A 181 9.59 -11.34 -10.17
N ILE A 182 8.33 -10.97 -10.43
CA ILE A 182 8.02 -9.59 -10.83
C ILE A 182 8.34 -8.61 -9.68
N LYS A 183 8.65 -7.35 -10.01
CA LYS A 183 9.09 -6.33 -9.05
C LYS A 183 7.94 -5.54 -8.40
N GLY A 184 6.71 -5.76 -8.88
CA GLY A 184 5.50 -5.09 -8.40
C GLY A 184 4.29 -5.49 -9.24
N ARG A 185 3.08 -5.21 -8.72
CA ARG A 185 1.84 -5.56 -9.44
C ARG A 185 1.73 -4.92 -10.83
N GLY A 186 2.34 -3.74 -11.02
CA GLY A 186 2.39 -3.10 -12.32
C GLY A 186 3.10 -3.92 -13.40
N ASP A 187 4.12 -4.69 -13.02
CA ASP A 187 4.81 -5.59 -13.95
C ASP A 187 3.91 -6.78 -14.34
N GLY A 188 3.12 -7.32 -13.38
CA GLY A 188 2.10 -8.33 -13.67
C GLY A 188 1.07 -7.85 -14.71
N ARG A 189 0.57 -6.62 -14.54
CA ARG A 189 -0.29 -5.97 -15.51
C ARG A 189 0.37 -5.86 -16.90
N LEU A 190 1.63 -5.47 -16.96
CA LEU A 190 2.36 -5.40 -18.22
C LEU A 190 2.53 -6.78 -18.87
N MET A 191 2.76 -7.84 -18.10
CA MET A 191 2.76 -9.22 -18.61
C MET A 191 1.39 -9.58 -19.20
N PHE A 192 0.31 -9.21 -18.50
CA PHE A 192 -1.06 -9.42 -18.99
C PHE A 192 -1.31 -8.66 -20.30
N GLU A 193 -0.94 -7.40 -20.40
CA GLU A 193 -1.11 -6.58 -21.61
C GLU A 193 -0.34 -7.16 -22.83
N ARG A 194 0.80 -7.82 -22.59
CA ARG A 194 1.59 -8.48 -23.63
C ARG A 194 1.13 -9.90 -23.96
N GLY A 195 0.12 -10.40 -23.25
CA GLY A 195 -0.37 -11.77 -23.40
C GLY A 195 0.53 -12.84 -22.78
N GLU A 196 1.48 -12.45 -21.92
CA GLU A 196 2.35 -13.36 -21.17
C GLU A 196 1.67 -13.92 -19.92
N ALA A 197 0.63 -13.25 -19.44
CA ALA A 197 -0.28 -13.69 -18.38
C ALA A 197 -1.73 -13.61 -18.90
N THR A 198 -2.58 -14.53 -18.43
CA THR A 198 -3.98 -14.65 -18.87
C THR A 198 -4.98 -14.27 -17.77
N ILE A 199 -4.53 -14.22 -16.53
CA ILE A 199 -5.23 -13.70 -15.37
C ILE A 199 -4.31 -12.73 -14.63
N ASP A 200 -4.85 -11.65 -14.08
CA ASP A 200 -4.10 -10.72 -13.25
C ASP A 200 -4.95 -10.20 -12.09
N TYR A 201 -4.29 -9.66 -11.09
CA TYR A 201 -4.86 -9.00 -9.94
C TYR A 201 -4.17 -7.65 -9.74
N GLN A 202 -4.96 -6.61 -9.54
CA GLN A 202 -4.45 -5.29 -9.16
C GLN A 202 -5.14 -4.78 -7.90
N THR A 203 -4.40 -4.08 -7.06
CA THR A 203 -5.00 -3.28 -5.99
C THR A 203 -5.94 -2.23 -6.56
N SER A 204 -6.88 -1.71 -5.76
CA SER A 204 -7.87 -0.72 -6.21
C SER A 204 -7.23 0.46 -6.94
N SER A 205 -6.14 1.04 -6.39
CA SER A 205 -5.41 2.14 -7.03
C SER A 205 -4.71 1.72 -8.33
N GLY A 206 -4.20 0.50 -8.41
CA GLY A 206 -3.61 -0.06 -9.63
C GLY A 206 -4.66 -0.31 -10.70
N TYR A 207 -5.80 -0.88 -10.31
CA TYR A 207 -6.91 -1.16 -11.22
C TYR A 207 -7.49 0.14 -11.80
N LEU A 208 -7.92 1.06 -10.95
CA LEU A 208 -8.50 2.34 -11.38
C LEU A 208 -7.53 3.18 -12.21
N GLY A 209 -6.25 3.12 -11.87
CA GLY A 209 -5.24 3.92 -12.55
C GLY A 209 -4.74 3.37 -13.89
N ALA A 210 -5.03 2.11 -14.23
CA ALA A 210 -4.52 1.52 -15.48
C ALA A 210 -5.35 0.34 -16.00
N SER A 211 -5.80 -0.61 -15.16
CA SER A 211 -6.45 -1.84 -15.66
C SER A 211 -7.90 -1.62 -16.06
N ALA A 212 -8.58 -0.61 -15.50
CA ALA A 212 -9.92 -0.23 -15.92
C ALA A 212 -9.98 0.15 -17.41
N ASP A 213 -8.92 0.74 -17.93
CA ASP A 213 -8.81 1.05 -19.36
C ASP A 213 -8.77 -0.21 -20.23
N LEU A 214 -8.17 -1.30 -19.75
CA LEU A 214 -8.16 -2.58 -20.46
C LEU A 214 -9.59 -3.17 -20.57
N VAL A 215 -10.36 -3.00 -19.50
CA VAL A 215 -11.79 -3.41 -19.48
C VAL A 215 -12.59 -2.54 -20.44
N ALA A 216 -12.42 -1.22 -20.40
CA ALA A 216 -13.09 -0.30 -21.31
C ALA A 216 -12.76 -0.57 -22.80
N GLN A 217 -11.56 -1.06 -23.07
CA GLN A 217 -11.12 -1.47 -24.42
C GLN A 217 -11.57 -2.90 -24.81
N GLY A 218 -12.27 -3.62 -23.93
CA GLY A 218 -12.66 -5.00 -24.15
C GLY A 218 -11.51 -6.02 -24.16
N LYS A 219 -10.35 -5.65 -23.58
CA LYS A 219 -9.16 -6.52 -23.49
C LYS A 219 -9.14 -7.36 -22.20
N ALA A 220 -9.88 -6.94 -21.19
CA ALA A 220 -10.00 -7.63 -19.91
C ALA A 220 -11.45 -7.72 -19.45
N VAL A 221 -11.77 -8.76 -18.69
CA VAL A 221 -13.07 -8.99 -18.06
C VAL A 221 -12.86 -9.06 -16.55
N PRO A 222 -13.44 -8.15 -15.75
CA PRO A 222 -13.40 -8.23 -14.30
C PRO A 222 -14.05 -9.52 -13.81
N MET A 223 -13.40 -10.22 -12.91
CA MET A 223 -13.86 -11.51 -12.41
C MET A 223 -14.44 -11.40 -10.99
N MET A 224 -13.66 -10.80 -10.07
CA MET A 224 -14.05 -10.73 -8.67
C MET A 224 -13.31 -9.62 -7.91
N THR A 225 -13.91 -9.21 -6.79
CA THR A 225 -13.26 -8.42 -5.74
C THR A 225 -13.13 -9.25 -4.46
N TRP A 226 -12.37 -8.73 -3.48
CA TRP A 226 -12.24 -9.40 -2.16
C TRP A 226 -13.28 -8.93 -1.15
N GLY A 227 -14.15 -7.99 -1.54
CA GLY A 227 -15.03 -7.30 -0.63
C GLY A 227 -14.30 -6.26 0.22
N ALA A 228 -15.05 -5.66 1.12
CA ALA A 228 -14.58 -4.72 2.12
C ALA A 228 -15.15 -5.10 3.50
N LEU A 229 -14.54 -4.61 4.58
CA LEU A 229 -15.12 -4.72 5.91
C LEU A 229 -15.98 -3.47 6.16
N ASP A 230 -17.20 -3.68 6.65
CA ASP A 230 -18.04 -2.59 7.17
C ASP A 230 -17.60 -2.20 8.60
N ASN A 231 -18.27 -1.22 9.18
CA ASN A 231 -17.97 -0.74 10.54
C ASN A 231 -18.20 -1.79 11.64
N ASP A 232 -18.98 -2.81 11.36
CA ASP A 232 -19.29 -3.91 12.28
C ASP A 232 -18.37 -5.11 12.07
N GLY A 233 -17.43 -5.03 11.10
CA GLY A 233 -16.47 -6.08 10.76
C GLY A 233 -17.02 -7.17 9.86
N ASN A 234 -18.19 -6.99 9.25
CA ASN A 234 -18.73 -7.94 8.28
C ASN A 234 -18.12 -7.71 6.90
N ILE A 235 -17.92 -8.79 6.14
CA ILE A 235 -17.52 -8.68 4.74
C ILE A 235 -18.73 -8.26 3.91
N VAL A 236 -18.59 -7.14 3.23
CA VAL A 236 -19.58 -6.61 2.30
C VAL A 236 -18.97 -6.48 0.91
N ARG A 237 -19.80 -6.31 -0.12
CA ARG A 237 -19.32 -6.03 -1.48
C ARG A 237 -18.47 -4.75 -1.47
N ASP A 238 -17.34 -4.75 -2.20
CA ASP A 238 -16.46 -3.58 -2.28
C ASP A 238 -17.24 -2.37 -2.87
N PRO A 239 -17.44 -1.29 -2.09
CA PRO A 239 -18.20 -0.15 -2.54
C PRO A 239 -17.50 0.64 -3.68
N THR A 240 -16.21 0.43 -3.88
CA THR A 240 -15.46 1.02 -5.00
C THR A 240 -15.79 0.33 -6.32
N PHE A 241 -16.23 -0.93 -6.28
CA PHE A 241 -16.49 -1.76 -7.45
C PHE A 241 -17.85 -2.48 -7.33
N PRO A 242 -18.97 -1.74 -7.25
CA PRO A 242 -20.28 -2.32 -6.95
C PRO A 242 -20.79 -3.30 -8.02
N ASP A 243 -20.31 -3.16 -9.25
CA ASP A 243 -20.73 -3.97 -10.40
C ASP A 243 -19.84 -5.23 -10.61
N ILE A 244 -18.77 -5.39 -9.83
CA ILE A 244 -17.86 -6.56 -9.92
C ILE A 244 -18.25 -7.55 -8.82
N PRO A 245 -18.37 -8.86 -9.11
CA PRO A 245 -18.66 -9.90 -8.12
C PRO A 245 -17.71 -9.91 -6.92
#